data_d6bcf277f28443f36983a27316462528
#
_entry.id   d6bcf277f28443f36983a27316462528
#
_cell.length_a   1.000
_cell.length_b   1.000
_cell.length_c   1.000
_cell.angle_alpha   90.00
_cell.angle_beta   90.00
_cell.angle_gamma   90.00
#
_symmetry.space_group_name_H-M   'P 1'
#
loop_
_entity.id
_entity.type
_entity.pdbx_description
1 polymer ?
#
loop_
_entity_poly.entity_id
_entity_poly.type
_entity_poly.pdbx_seq_one_letter_code
_entity_poly.pdbx_strand_id
1 'polypeptide(L)'
;MPLTLGNITYSNCFPVHAGLIDGAVAGGPAMVEGVPSYLNGLLERGEIDVSPSSSIEYARNAARYRIIPDLVIGSRGPVRSILFLGDRDPRDLANATVAMPSASATSVVLLKVLLRKRWGVAPRTFWFDQAREDPFARGADAALFIGDVALRPELYPERAVRFDLGQEWWDHTGLPFAFAVWQAAGGSDGELRTLHRQLLASRAYGLEHRSALAGKYAEHFGFPAAFLDAYWRDLSFVLDDAMTEGLRTFYRYAAEIGEIDAAPDLRWTERGEG
;
A
#
# COMPACT_ATOMS: atom_id res chain seq x y z
N MET A 1 4.28 -20.81 -19.10
CA MET A 1 2.95 -20.81 -18.44
C MET A 1 2.50 -19.36 -18.39
N PRO A 2 1.21 -19.05 -18.46
CA PRO A 2 0.77 -17.65 -18.31
C PRO A 2 1.21 -17.11 -16.96
N LEU A 3 1.53 -15.80 -16.90
CA LEU A 3 1.90 -15.13 -15.65
C LEU A 3 0.80 -15.24 -14.60
N THR A 4 1.20 -15.30 -13.34
CA THR A 4 0.32 -15.20 -12.17
C THR A 4 0.45 -13.83 -11.53
N LEU A 5 -0.70 -13.17 -11.28
CA LEU A 5 -0.79 -11.82 -10.70
C LEU A 5 -1.45 -11.88 -9.31
N GLY A 6 -0.77 -11.34 -8.31
CA GLY A 6 -1.40 -11.10 -7.02
C GLY A 6 -2.49 -10.03 -7.11
N ASN A 7 -3.61 -10.26 -6.43
CA ASN A 7 -4.71 -9.29 -6.30
C ASN A 7 -4.97 -9.01 -4.82
N ILE A 8 -4.61 -7.81 -4.38
CA ILE A 8 -4.91 -7.37 -3.01
C ILE A 8 -6.43 -7.22 -2.86
N THR A 9 -6.99 -7.89 -1.86
CA THR A 9 -8.43 -7.88 -1.59
C THR A 9 -8.98 -6.58 -0.99
N TYR A 10 -8.09 -5.65 -0.59
CA TYR A 10 -8.52 -4.33 -0.11
C TYR A 10 -9.04 -3.45 -1.24
N SER A 11 -10.02 -2.62 -0.92
CA SER A 11 -10.67 -1.72 -1.88
C SER A 11 -9.73 -0.74 -2.58
N ASN A 12 -8.57 -0.40 -1.99
CA ASN A 12 -7.59 0.52 -2.56
C ASN A 12 -6.87 0.01 -3.84
N CYS A 13 -6.77 -1.31 -4.03
CA CYS A 13 -6.13 -1.90 -5.20
C CYS A 13 -7.10 -2.06 -6.38
N PHE A 14 -8.39 -2.19 -6.09
CA PHE A 14 -9.42 -2.54 -7.05
C PHE A 14 -9.43 -1.69 -8.32
N PRO A 15 -9.33 -0.32 -8.29
CA PRO A 15 -9.37 0.48 -9.51
C PRO A 15 -8.33 0.13 -10.56
N VAL A 16 -7.16 -0.37 -10.15
CA VAL A 16 -6.11 -0.78 -11.11
C VAL A 16 -6.45 -2.13 -11.76
N HIS A 17 -7.09 -3.03 -11.03
CA HIS A 17 -7.44 -4.37 -11.52
C HIS A 17 -8.87 -4.48 -12.09
N ALA A 18 -9.68 -3.45 -11.97
CA ALA A 18 -11.10 -3.47 -12.31
C ALA A 18 -11.40 -3.92 -13.75
N GLY A 19 -10.60 -3.44 -14.72
CA GLY A 19 -10.78 -3.83 -16.13
C GLY A 19 -10.45 -5.30 -16.39
N LEU A 20 -9.51 -5.87 -15.66
CA LEU A 20 -9.21 -7.31 -15.72
C LEU A 20 -10.31 -8.14 -15.04
N ILE A 21 -10.77 -7.71 -13.86
CA ILE A 21 -11.80 -8.39 -13.07
C ILE A 21 -13.15 -8.37 -13.79
N ASP A 22 -13.52 -7.25 -14.41
CA ASP A 22 -14.76 -7.10 -15.17
C ASP A 22 -14.71 -7.70 -16.58
N GLY A 23 -13.53 -8.18 -17.03
CA GLY A 23 -13.35 -8.72 -18.37
C GLY A 23 -13.32 -7.65 -19.49
N ALA A 24 -13.22 -6.37 -19.15
CA ALA A 24 -13.06 -5.26 -20.10
C ALA A 24 -11.69 -5.29 -20.79
N VAL A 25 -10.69 -5.86 -20.13
CA VAL A 25 -9.36 -6.13 -20.68
C VAL A 25 -9.20 -7.62 -20.88
N ALA A 26 -9.09 -8.05 -22.14
CA ALA A 26 -8.98 -9.46 -22.48
C ALA A 26 -7.58 -10.04 -22.24
N GLY A 27 -7.51 -11.38 -22.05
CA GLY A 27 -6.25 -12.13 -22.00
C GLY A 27 -5.40 -11.84 -20.76
N GLY A 28 -6.02 -11.38 -19.67
CA GLY A 28 -5.33 -11.14 -18.40
C GLY A 28 -4.70 -12.37 -17.79
N PRO A 29 -3.74 -12.19 -16.85
CA PRO A 29 -3.08 -13.29 -16.14
C PRO A 29 -4.07 -14.00 -15.19
N ALA A 30 -3.68 -15.21 -14.74
CA ALA A 30 -4.36 -15.83 -13.61
C ALA A 30 -4.14 -14.96 -12.35
N MET A 31 -5.20 -14.70 -11.59
CA MET A 31 -5.13 -13.86 -10.39
C MET A 31 -5.18 -14.71 -9.12
N VAL A 32 -4.32 -14.36 -8.15
CA VAL A 32 -4.30 -14.96 -6.80
C VAL A 32 -4.65 -13.89 -5.79
N GLU A 33 -5.75 -14.08 -5.07
CA GLU A 33 -6.27 -13.11 -4.12
C GLU A 33 -5.64 -13.26 -2.72
N GLY A 34 -5.46 -12.15 -2.04
CA GLY A 34 -4.97 -12.16 -0.67
C GLY A 34 -4.72 -10.77 -0.07
N VAL A 35 -4.43 -10.77 1.23
CA VAL A 35 -3.94 -9.55 1.92
C VAL A 35 -2.47 -9.30 1.55
N PRO A 36 -1.97 -8.05 1.69
CA PRO A 36 -0.61 -7.70 1.25
C PRO A 36 0.49 -8.61 1.80
N SER A 37 0.47 -8.95 3.08
CA SER A 37 1.51 -9.81 3.70
C SER A 37 1.53 -11.23 3.13
N TYR A 38 0.37 -11.80 2.82
CA TYR A 38 0.26 -13.12 2.19
C TYR A 38 0.83 -13.10 0.77
N LEU A 39 0.43 -12.12 -0.04
CA LEU A 39 0.91 -11.97 -1.42
C LEU A 39 2.42 -11.67 -1.50
N ASN A 40 2.95 -10.87 -0.57
CA ASN A 40 4.40 -10.65 -0.45
C ASN A 40 5.15 -11.98 -0.25
N GLY A 41 4.64 -12.86 0.63
CA GLY A 41 5.23 -14.18 0.85
C GLY A 41 5.16 -15.09 -0.38
N LEU A 42 4.06 -15.08 -1.13
CA LEU A 42 3.95 -15.84 -2.39
C LEU A 42 4.93 -15.34 -3.45
N LEU A 43 5.07 -14.01 -3.59
CA LEU A 43 6.02 -13.40 -4.53
C LEU A 43 7.46 -13.74 -4.15
N GLU A 44 7.80 -13.69 -2.86
CA GLU A 44 9.13 -14.03 -2.35
C GLU A 44 9.51 -15.49 -2.64
N ARG A 45 8.58 -16.43 -2.50
CA ARG A 45 8.79 -17.85 -2.81
C ARG A 45 8.71 -18.17 -4.30
N GLY A 46 8.33 -17.19 -5.15
CA GLY A 46 8.14 -17.42 -6.60
C GLY A 46 6.90 -18.23 -6.94
N GLU A 47 5.90 -18.25 -6.06
CA GLU A 47 4.62 -18.93 -6.26
C GLU A 47 3.65 -18.06 -7.08
N ILE A 48 3.90 -16.76 -7.16
CA ILE A 48 3.31 -15.81 -8.11
C ILE A 48 4.40 -14.99 -8.78
N ASP A 49 4.16 -14.54 -10.02
CA ASP A 49 5.18 -13.86 -10.83
C ASP A 49 5.21 -12.36 -10.58
N VAL A 50 4.04 -11.74 -10.38
CA VAL A 50 3.87 -10.30 -10.21
C VAL A 50 2.84 -10.03 -9.12
N SER A 51 3.06 -8.99 -8.32
CA SER A 51 2.07 -8.54 -7.34
C SER A 51 2.19 -7.04 -7.06
N PRO A 52 1.06 -6.33 -6.83
CA PRO A 52 1.11 -5.09 -6.06
C PRO A 52 1.53 -5.46 -4.64
N SER A 53 2.75 -5.13 -4.31
CA SER A 53 3.35 -5.49 -3.02
C SER A 53 3.77 -4.24 -2.26
N SER A 54 3.82 -4.37 -0.94
CA SER A 54 4.33 -3.31 -0.07
C SER A 54 5.62 -2.73 -0.62
N SER A 55 5.73 -1.41 -0.78
CA SER A 55 6.90 -0.81 -1.43
C SER A 55 8.21 -1.13 -0.72
N ILE A 56 8.19 -1.29 0.61
CA ILE A 56 9.39 -1.68 1.39
C ILE A 56 9.89 -3.09 1.05
N GLU A 57 9.03 -4.00 0.56
CA GLU A 57 9.44 -5.34 0.14
C GLU A 57 10.35 -5.29 -1.07
N TYR A 58 10.13 -4.32 -1.98
CA TYR A 58 11.09 -4.07 -3.04
C TYR A 58 12.47 -3.73 -2.46
N ALA A 59 12.56 -2.81 -1.50
CA ALA A 59 13.83 -2.40 -0.94
C ALA A 59 14.57 -3.56 -0.23
N ARG A 60 13.83 -4.46 0.41
CA ARG A 60 14.37 -5.67 1.05
C ARG A 60 14.86 -6.73 0.05
N ASN A 61 14.30 -6.73 -1.16
CA ASN A 61 14.52 -7.76 -2.18
C ASN A 61 14.93 -7.18 -3.55
N ALA A 62 15.56 -6.00 -3.59
CA ALA A 62 15.85 -5.27 -4.83
C ALA A 62 16.75 -6.05 -5.82
N ALA A 63 17.57 -6.98 -5.34
CA ALA A 63 18.36 -7.85 -6.21
C ALA A 63 17.50 -8.85 -7.01
N ARG A 64 16.31 -9.18 -6.52
CA ARG A 64 15.41 -10.20 -7.11
C ARG A 64 14.24 -9.60 -7.87
N TYR A 65 13.75 -8.42 -7.47
CA TYR A 65 12.55 -7.82 -8.01
C TYR A 65 12.85 -6.74 -9.05
N ARG A 66 11.91 -6.54 -9.96
CA ARG A 66 11.82 -5.39 -10.84
C ARG A 66 10.47 -4.71 -10.63
N ILE A 67 10.43 -3.39 -10.71
CA ILE A 67 9.19 -2.61 -10.57
C ILE A 67 8.54 -2.49 -11.96
N ILE A 68 7.25 -2.78 -12.08
CA ILE A 68 6.47 -2.44 -13.25
C ILE A 68 6.22 -0.93 -13.23
N PRO A 69 6.62 -0.18 -14.27
CA PRO A 69 6.53 1.27 -14.27
C PRO A 69 5.07 1.78 -14.28
N ASP A 70 4.91 3.06 -14.01
CA ASP A 70 3.66 3.82 -14.18
C ASP A 70 2.49 3.41 -13.25
N LEU A 71 2.69 2.44 -12.34
CA LEU A 71 1.66 1.88 -11.46
C LEU A 71 2.03 1.99 -9.98
N VAL A 72 1.11 2.51 -9.17
CA VAL A 72 1.29 2.68 -7.72
C VAL A 72 -0.07 2.62 -7.01
N ILE A 73 -0.07 2.22 -5.76
CA ILE A 73 -1.09 2.59 -4.78
C ILE A 73 -0.42 3.63 -3.87
N GLY A 74 -0.84 4.88 -4.00
CA GLY A 74 -0.22 6.00 -3.30
C GLY A 74 -1.20 7.10 -2.94
N SER A 75 -0.68 8.19 -2.34
CA SER A 75 -1.45 9.39 -2.07
C SER A 75 -0.58 10.65 -2.20
N ARG A 76 -1.27 11.78 -2.45
CA ARG A 76 -0.71 13.15 -2.40
C ARG A 76 -1.37 13.89 -1.25
N GLY A 77 -0.86 13.67 -0.03
CA GLY A 77 -1.54 14.04 1.21
C GLY A 77 -2.32 12.85 1.79
N PRO A 78 -3.54 13.04 2.30
CA PRO A 78 -4.23 12.00 3.06
C PRO A 78 -4.52 10.76 2.21
N VAL A 79 -4.37 9.57 2.82
CA VAL A 79 -4.69 8.27 2.23
C VAL A 79 -5.99 7.69 2.78
N ARG A 80 -6.47 8.18 3.92
CA ARG A 80 -7.65 7.77 4.70
C ARG A 80 -7.59 6.36 5.30
N SER A 81 -6.90 5.42 4.64
CA SER A 81 -6.85 4.01 5.00
C SER A 81 -5.58 3.60 5.75
N ILE A 82 -4.81 4.54 6.27
CA ILE A 82 -3.62 4.28 7.08
C ILE A 82 -3.59 5.30 8.22
N LEU A 83 -4.10 4.88 9.37
CA LEU A 83 -4.41 5.76 10.48
C LEU A 83 -3.64 5.36 11.72
N PHE A 84 -2.94 6.33 12.30
CA PHE A 84 -2.31 6.22 13.60
C PHE A 84 -3.20 6.87 14.66
N LEU A 85 -3.67 6.08 15.61
CA LEU A 85 -4.65 6.44 16.61
C LEU A 85 -4.06 6.35 18.01
N GLY A 86 -4.38 7.30 18.88
CA GLY A 86 -3.94 7.29 20.28
C GLY A 86 -4.64 8.38 21.11
N ASP A 87 -4.23 8.52 22.37
CA ASP A 87 -4.78 9.52 23.27
C ASP A 87 -3.79 10.64 23.59
N ARG A 88 -2.59 10.61 22.96
CA ARG A 88 -1.51 11.57 23.16
C ARG A 88 -0.91 12.01 21.84
N ASP A 89 -0.29 13.20 21.82
CA ASP A 89 0.52 13.64 20.69
C ASP A 89 1.66 12.63 20.44
N PRO A 90 1.98 12.29 19.19
CA PRO A 90 3.09 11.36 18.89
C PRO A 90 4.43 11.76 19.52
N ARG A 91 4.69 13.04 19.73
CA ARG A 91 5.90 13.55 20.41
C ARG A 91 6.03 13.12 21.86
N ASP A 92 4.92 12.77 22.51
CA ASP A 92 4.86 12.33 23.91
C ASP A 92 4.96 10.79 24.07
N LEU A 93 5.22 10.07 22.98
CA LEU A 93 5.24 8.60 22.96
C LEU A 93 6.62 7.96 23.26
N ALA A 94 7.62 8.72 23.71
CA ALA A 94 8.98 8.19 23.92
C ALA A 94 9.04 6.92 24.84
N ASN A 95 8.20 6.87 25.89
CA ASN A 95 8.11 5.76 26.82
C ASN A 95 6.83 4.91 26.65
N ALA A 96 6.10 5.13 25.57
CA ALA A 96 4.84 4.49 25.27
C ALA A 96 5.02 3.13 24.57
N THR A 97 3.92 2.42 24.41
CA THR A 97 3.84 1.19 23.64
C THR A 97 2.90 1.38 22.45
N VAL A 98 3.41 1.15 21.24
CA VAL A 98 2.68 1.31 19.98
C VAL A 98 2.40 -0.05 19.35
N ALA A 99 1.15 -0.32 19.04
CA ALA A 99 0.74 -1.53 18.34
C ALA A 99 0.87 -1.37 16.82
N MET A 100 1.48 -2.38 16.18
CA MET A 100 1.75 -2.45 14.74
C MET A 100 0.94 -3.58 14.09
N PRO A 101 0.17 -3.34 13.01
CA PRO A 101 -0.60 -4.39 12.36
C PRO A 101 0.30 -5.35 11.59
N SER A 102 0.03 -6.66 11.69
CA SER A 102 0.75 -7.70 10.94
C SER A 102 0.44 -7.71 9.43
N ALA A 103 -0.60 -6.99 9.00
CA ALA A 103 -1.11 -7.03 7.63
C ALA A 103 -0.34 -6.13 6.64
N SER A 104 0.56 -5.25 7.08
CA SER A 104 1.31 -4.33 6.19
C SER A 104 2.76 -4.14 6.63
N ALA A 105 3.68 -4.21 5.69
CA ALA A 105 5.09 -3.90 5.92
C ALA A 105 5.39 -2.41 5.73
N THR A 106 4.97 -1.80 4.60
CA THR A 106 5.28 -0.40 4.27
C THR A 106 4.73 0.58 5.30
N SER A 107 3.46 0.43 5.71
CA SER A 107 2.82 1.38 6.64
C SER A 107 3.48 1.34 8.03
N VAL A 108 3.95 0.18 8.45
CA VAL A 108 4.71 0.02 9.70
C VAL A 108 6.06 0.74 9.62
N VAL A 109 6.82 0.56 8.53
CA VAL A 109 8.09 1.28 8.35
C VAL A 109 7.86 2.78 8.21
N LEU A 110 6.80 3.21 7.49
CA LEU A 110 6.43 4.62 7.41
C LEU A 110 6.16 5.21 8.80
N LEU A 111 5.37 4.54 9.64
CA LEU A 111 5.13 5.01 11.01
C LEU A 111 6.44 5.12 11.80
N LYS A 112 7.33 4.12 11.72
CA LYS A 112 8.64 4.18 12.38
C LYS A 112 9.51 5.34 11.87
N VAL A 113 9.49 5.61 10.57
CA VAL A 113 10.16 6.78 9.97
C VAL A 113 9.59 8.08 10.56
N LEU A 114 8.27 8.24 10.58
CA LEU A 114 7.62 9.44 11.11
C LEU A 114 7.86 9.60 12.62
N LEU A 115 7.77 8.52 13.41
CA LEU A 115 8.08 8.55 14.83
C LEU A 115 9.49 9.07 15.09
N ARG A 116 10.50 8.58 14.35
CA ARG A 116 11.90 8.99 14.55
C ARG A 116 12.25 10.33 13.91
N LYS A 117 11.81 10.57 12.66
CA LYS A 117 12.26 11.73 11.85
C LYS A 117 11.41 12.98 12.05
N ARG A 118 10.08 12.81 12.18
CA ARG A 118 9.14 13.92 12.34
C ARG A 118 8.88 14.25 13.81
N TRP A 119 8.71 13.22 14.65
CA TRP A 119 8.32 13.41 16.05
C TRP A 119 9.44 13.16 17.06
N GLY A 120 10.59 12.65 16.65
CA GLY A 120 11.79 12.51 17.49
C GLY A 120 11.70 11.45 18.59
N VAL A 121 10.84 10.44 18.44
CA VAL A 121 10.59 9.41 19.44
C VAL A 121 10.82 8.00 18.90
N ALA A 122 11.06 7.03 19.80
CA ALA A 122 11.24 5.61 19.49
C ALA A 122 10.55 4.75 20.56
N PRO A 123 9.20 4.65 20.53
CA PRO A 123 8.43 3.89 21.49
C PRO A 123 8.70 2.38 21.39
N ARG A 124 8.33 1.62 22.44
CA ARG A 124 8.24 0.16 22.36
C ARG A 124 7.14 -0.24 21.40
N THR A 125 7.28 -1.38 20.73
CA THR A 125 6.29 -1.85 19.78
C THR A 125 5.92 -3.30 19.99
N PHE A 126 4.68 -3.68 19.65
CA PHE A 126 4.26 -5.06 19.52
C PHE A 126 3.35 -5.25 18.30
N TRP A 127 3.27 -6.49 17.81
CA TRP A 127 2.44 -6.84 16.66
C TRP A 127 1.05 -7.28 17.10
N PHE A 128 0.03 -6.95 16.32
CA PHE A 128 -1.34 -7.41 16.52
C PHE A 128 -2.04 -7.72 15.20
N ASP A 129 -3.05 -8.59 15.26
CA ASP A 129 -3.96 -8.86 14.16
C ASP A 129 -5.15 -7.89 14.24
N GLN A 130 -5.14 -6.85 13.41
CA GLN A 130 -6.17 -5.81 13.42
C GLN A 130 -7.60 -6.32 13.09
N ALA A 131 -7.74 -7.53 12.51
CA ALA A 131 -9.03 -8.13 12.22
C ALA A 131 -9.64 -8.88 13.43
N ARG A 132 -8.84 -9.16 14.46
CA ARG A 132 -9.22 -10.06 15.57
C ARG A 132 -8.95 -9.51 16.96
N GLU A 133 -8.06 -8.52 17.08
CA GLU A 133 -7.54 -8.07 18.37
C GLU A 133 -7.79 -6.58 18.57
N ASP A 134 -8.18 -6.19 19.79
CA ASP A 134 -8.11 -4.80 20.23
C ASP A 134 -6.72 -4.52 20.83
N PRO A 135 -5.88 -3.73 20.17
CA PRO A 135 -4.53 -3.43 20.63
C PRO A 135 -4.52 -2.63 21.94
N PHE A 136 -5.55 -1.81 22.17
CA PHE A 136 -5.66 -1.00 23.39
C PHE A 136 -6.01 -1.85 24.60
N ALA A 137 -6.84 -2.88 24.44
CA ALA A 137 -7.10 -3.86 25.50
C ALA A 137 -5.83 -4.64 25.87
N ARG A 138 -4.83 -4.70 24.97
CA ARG A 138 -3.50 -5.29 25.23
C ARG A 138 -2.48 -4.27 25.77
N GLY A 139 -2.91 -3.06 26.11
CA GLY A 139 -2.06 -2.05 26.72
C GLY A 139 -1.29 -1.16 25.74
N ALA A 140 -1.73 -1.04 24.49
CA ALA A 140 -1.18 -0.04 23.57
C ALA A 140 -1.60 1.38 23.99
N ASP A 141 -0.66 2.31 23.98
CA ASP A 141 -0.92 3.75 24.10
C ASP A 141 -1.38 4.37 22.77
N ALA A 142 -0.92 3.77 21.66
CA ALA A 142 -1.32 4.13 20.31
C ALA A 142 -1.23 2.90 19.39
N ALA A 143 -1.96 2.94 18.27
CA ALA A 143 -2.01 1.83 17.32
C ALA A 143 -2.12 2.32 15.88
N LEU A 144 -1.51 1.56 14.95
CA LEU A 144 -1.65 1.76 13.52
C LEU A 144 -2.75 0.83 12.99
N PHE A 145 -3.68 1.37 12.21
CA PHE A 145 -4.69 0.62 11.46
C PHE A 145 -4.52 0.86 9.97
N ILE A 146 -4.75 -0.17 9.15
CA ILE A 146 -4.55 -0.09 7.70
C ILE A 146 -5.69 -0.71 6.90
N GLY A 147 -5.74 -0.32 5.61
CA GLY A 147 -6.68 -0.89 4.64
C GLY A 147 -8.14 -0.63 5.01
N ASP A 148 -9.00 -1.55 4.63
CA ASP A 148 -10.45 -1.39 4.82
C ASP A 148 -10.87 -1.36 6.30
N VAL A 149 -10.05 -1.91 7.22
CA VAL A 149 -10.27 -1.76 8.67
C VAL A 149 -10.14 -0.30 9.09
N ALA A 150 -9.11 0.41 8.61
CA ALA A 150 -8.91 1.83 8.94
C ALA A 150 -10.03 2.74 8.39
N LEU A 151 -10.74 2.30 7.33
CA LEU A 151 -11.88 3.01 6.76
C LEU A 151 -13.18 2.82 7.54
N ARG A 152 -13.22 1.93 8.53
CA ARG A 152 -14.39 1.54 9.33
C ARG A 152 -14.22 1.95 10.78
N PRO A 153 -14.62 3.18 11.14
CA PRO A 153 -14.44 3.69 12.51
C PRO A 153 -15.16 2.84 13.57
N GLU A 154 -16.15 2.06 13.19
CA GLU A 154 -16.84 1.12 14.07
C GLU A 154 -16.01 -0.11 14.45
N LEU A 155 -14.89 -0.38 13.76
CA LEU A 155 -14.02 -1.53 14.02
C LEU A 155 -12.89 -1.25 15.02
N TYR A 156 -12.72 -0.01 15.46
CA TYR A 156 -11.70 0.35 16.44
C TYR A 156 -12.24 1.42 17.41
N PRO A 157 -11.72 1.46 18.67
CA PRO A 157 -12.16 2.46 19.64
C PRO A 157 -11.85 3.89 19.18
N GLU A 158 -12.77 4.81 19.46
CA GLU A 158 -12.50 6.24 19.28
C GLU A 158 -11.33 6.67 20.16
N ARG A 159 -10.43 7.50 19.60
CA ARG A 159 -9.26 8.03 20.30
C ARG A 159 -9.17 9.52 20.12
N ALA A 160 -8.52 10.18 21.10
CA ALA A 160 -8.42 11.63 21.13
C ALA A 160 -7.64 12.22 19.96
N VAL A 161 -6.66 11.47 19.43
CA VAL A 161 -5.85 11.91 18.29
C VAL A 161 -5.87 10.86 17.17
N ARG A 162 -5.92 11.40 15.94
CA ARG A 162 -5.96 10.62 14.72
C ARG A 162 -5.06 11.28 13.68
N PHE A 163 -4.05 10.55 13.25
CA PHE A 163 -3.12 10.96 12.20
C PHE A 163 -3.24 10.07 10.98
N ASP A 164 -3.41 10.68 9.81
CA ASP A 164 -3.32 10.01 8.51
C ASP A 164 -1.86 9.99 8.07
N LEU A 165 -1.25 8.82 7.92
CA LEU A 165 0.19 8.74 7.64
C LEU A 165 0.58 9.25 6.26
N GLY A 166 -0.33 9.26 5.28
CA GLY A 166 -0.09 9.89 3.99
C GLY A 166 0.01 11.42 4.14
N GLN A 167 -0.89 12.02 4.92
CA GLN A 167 -0.84 13.45 5.24
C GLN A 167 0.40 13.81 6.05
N GLU A 168 0.75 13.02 7.07
CA GLU A 168 1.93 13.26 7.91
C GLU A 168 3.24 13.17 7.13
N TRP A 169 3.31 12.25 6.16
CA TRP A 169 4.43 12.17 5.22
C TRP A 169 4.51 13.41 4.32
N TRP A 170 3.38 13.81 3.74
CA TRP A 170 3.29 15.01 2.91
C TRP A 170 3.74 16.27 3.66
N ASP A 171 3.25 16.47 4.87
CA ASP A 171 3.61 17.61 5.71
C ASP A 171 5.08 17.62 6.13
N HIS A 172 5.69 16.43 6.24
CA HIS A 172 7.10 16.29 6.61
C HIS A 172 8.06 16.49 5.44
N THR A 173 7.67 16.03 4.23
CA THR A 173 8.60 15.93 3.09
C THR A 173 8.21 16.80 1.89
N GLY A 174 6.94 17.20 1.77
CA GLY A 174 6.38 17.81 0.56
C GLY A 174 6.24 16.84 -0.61
N LEU A 175 6.46 15.54 -0.41
CA LEU A 175 6.44 14.52 -1.46
C LEU A 175 5.23 13.58 -1.31
N PRO A 176 4.69 13.04 -2.43
CA PRO A 176 3.69 11.99 -2.38
C PRO A 176 4.30 10.68 -1.82
N PHE A 177 3.43 9.77 -1.37
CA PHE A 177 3.85 8.51 -0.79
C PHE A 177 3.36 7.30 -1.59
N ALA A 178 4.27 6.37 -1.90
CA ALA A 178 4.00 5.11 -2.57
C ALA A 178 3.88 3.97 -1.54
N PHE A 179 2.65 3.52 -1.26
CA PHE A 179 2.40 2.43 -0.30
C PHE A 179 2.68 1.05 -0.89
N ALA A 180 2.29 0.86 -2.15
CA ALA A 180 2.56 -0.36 -2.90
C ALA A 180 2.93 -0.04 -4.35
N VAL A 181 3.84 -0.85 -4.91
CA VAL A 181 4.22 -0.83 -6.33
C VAL A 181 4.09 -2.24 -6.89
N TRP A 182 3.82 -2.36 -8.20
CA TRP A 182 3.79 -3.66 -8.85
C TRP A 182 5.20 -4.19 -9.00
N GLN A 183 5.47 -5.34 -8.38
CA GLN A 183 6.79 -5.98 -8.32
C GLN A 183 6.75 -7.30 -9.06
N ALA A 184 7.72 -7.52 -9.94
CA ALA A 184 7.91 -8.74 -10.69
C ALA A 184 9.09 -9.53 -10.14
N ALA A 185 8.86 -10.78 -9.74
CA ALA A 185 9.87 -11.78 -9.37
C ALA A 185 10.12 -12.78 -10.50
N GLY A 186 9.19 -12.91 -11.43
CA GLY A 186 9.21 -13.83 -12.57
C GLY A 186 8.75 -13.16 -13.86
N GLY A 187 8.62 -13.97 -14.91
CA GLY A 187 8.17 -13.56 -16.23
C GLY A 187 9.28 -13.07 -17.16
N SER A 188 9.14 -13.38 -18.45
CA SER A 188 9.99 -12.82 -19.51
C SER A 188 9.65 -11.35 -19.76
N ASP A 189 10.57 -10.61 -20.37
CA ASP A 189 10.35 -9.18 -20.68
C ASP A 189 9.13 -8.99 -21.62
N GLY A 190 8.88 -9.92 -22.55
CA GLY A 190 7.71 -9.87 -23.41
C GLY A 190 6.38 -10.05 -22.68
N GLU A 191 6.33 -10.99 -21.73
CA GLU A 191 5.15 -11.21 -20.87
C GLU A 191 4.91 -10.02 -19.96
N LEU A 192 5.96 -9.48 -19.34
CA LEU A 192 5.88 -8.31 -18.46
C LEU A 192 5.45 -7.03 -19.21
N ARG A 193 5.94 -6.82 -20.45
CA ARG A 193 5.44 -5.73 -21.31
C ARG A 193 3.95 -5.88 -21.63
N THR A 194 3.51 -7.11 -21.92
CA THR A 194 2.09 -7.38 -22.17
C THR A 194 1.25 -7.11 -20.94
N LEU A 195 1.67 -7.62 -19.77
CA LEU A 195 0.99 -7.35 -18.50
C LEU A 195 0.97 -5.86 -18.16
N HIS A 196 2.06 -5.13 -18.39
CA HIS A 196 2.10 -3.67 -18.19
C HIS A 196 1.00 -2.96 -18.98
N ARG A 197 0.87 -3.24 -20.31
CA ARG A 197 -0.22 -2.68 -21.14
C ARG A 197 -1.60 -3.03 -20.60
N GLN A 198 -1.81 -4.29 -20.21
CA GLN A 198 -3.09 -4.75 -19.65
C GLN A 198 -3.44 -4.03 -18.34
N LEU A 199 -2.47 -3.85 -17.44
CA LEU A 199 -2.67 -3.12 -16.19
C LEU A 199 -2.95 -1.63 -16.42
N LEU A 200 -2.28 -1.00 -17.39
CA LEU A 200 -2.57 0.39 -17.77
C LEU A 200 -3.98 0.54 -18.35
N ALA A 201 -4.39 -0.36 -19.23
CA ALA A 201 -5.74 -0.38 -19.80
C ALA A 201 -6.79 -0.66 -18.71
N SER A 202 -6.51 -1.59 -17.80
CA SER A 202 -7.39 -1.90 -16.66
C SER A 202 -7.53 -0.72 -15.70
N ARG A 203 -6.45 -0.04 -15.37
CA ARG A 203 -6.48 1.20 -14.58
C ARG A 203 -7.28 2.29 -15.27
N ALA A 204 -7.08 2.50 -16.56
CA ALA A 204 -7.82 3.51 -17.36
C ALA A 204 -9.33 3.21 -17.27
N TYR A 205 -9.74 1.97 -17.52
CA TYR A 205 -11.12 1.52 -17.34
C TYR A 205 -11.65 1.78 -15.93
N GLY A 206 -10.87 1.40 -14.89
CA GLY A 206 -11.26 1.59 -13.49
C GLY A 206 -11.48 3.05 -13.11
N LEU A 207 -10.65 3.96 -13.62
CA LEU A 207 -10.76 5.39 -13.35
C LEU A 207 -11.91 6.04 -14.15
N GLU A 208 -12.08 5.68 -15.41
CA GLU A 208 -13.18 6.17 -16.27
C GLU A 208 -14.55 5.75 -15.74
N HIS A 209 -14.68 4.50 -15.30
CA HIS A 209 -15.94 3.93 -14.83
C HIS A 209 -16.09 3.94 -13.30
N ARG A 210 -15.26 4.73 -12.57
CA ARG A 210 -15.13 4.71 -11.11
C ARG A 210 -16.48 4.75 -10.38
N SER A 211 -17.37 5.67 -10.71
CA SER A 211 -18.68 5.79 -10.03
C SER A 211 -19.59 4.59 -10.29
N ALA A 212 -19.59 4.05 -11.51
CA ALA A 212 -20.37 2.85 -11.84
C ALA A 212 -19.83 1.61 -11.10
N LEU A 213 -18.50 1.47 -11.07
CA LEU A 213 -17.81 0.41 -10.34
C LEU A 213 -18.04 0.52 -8.83
N ALA A 214 -18.02 1.73 -8.28
CA ALA A 214 -18.34 1.96 -6.88
C ALA A 214 -19.76 1.48 -6.54
N GLY A 215 -20.74 1.71 -7.41
CA GLY A 215 -22.11 1.17 -7.27
C GLY A 215 -22.16 -0.36 -7.36
N LYS A 216 -21.49 -0.92 -8.39
CA LYS A 216 -21.46 -2.37 -8.64
C LYS A 216 -20.82 -3.16 -7.51
N TYR A 217 -19.74 -2.65 -6.91
CA TYR A 217 -18.94 -3.33 -5.90
C TYR A 217 -19.16 -2.85 -4.46
N ALA A 218 -20.17 -1.98 -4.23
CA ALA A 218 -20.52 -1.45 -2.90
C ALA A 218 -20.74 -2.56 -1.86
N GLU A 219 -21.56 -3.55 -2.21
CA GLU A 219 -21.86 -4.69 -1.34
C GLU A 219 -20.61 -5.56 -1.10
N HIS A 220 -19.83 -5.84 -2.17
CA HIS A 220 -18.61 -6.65 -2.08
C HIS A 220 -17.60 -6.08 -1.08
N PHE A 221 -17.35 -4.76 -1.13
CA PHE A 221 -16.44 -4.11 -0.17
C PHE A 221 -17.13 -3.73 1.15
N GLY A 222 -18.46 -3.76 1.21
CA GLY A 222 -19.21 -3.37 2.40
C GLY A 222 -19.11 -1.88 2.72
N PHE A 223 -19.02 -1.03 1.69
CA PHE A 223 -19.01 0.43 1.79
C PHE A 223 -20.09 1.05 0.91
N PRO A 224 -20.68 2.21 1.30
CA PRO A 224 -21.57 2.95 0.41
C PRO A 224 -20.85 3.34 -0.91
N ALA A 225 -21.58 3.27 -2.04
CA ALA A 225 -21.03 3.60 -3.35
C ALA A 225 -20.39 5.00 -3.39
N ALA A 226 -21.05 6.01 -2.81
CA ALA A 226 -20.52 7.36 -2.75
C ALA A 226 -19.20 7.47 -1.95
N PHE A 227 -19.05 6.63 -0.90
CA PHE A 227 -17.82 6.56 -0.13
C PHE A 227 -16.65 5.97 -0.96
N LEU A 228 -16.89 4.83 -1.65
CA LEU A 228 -15.89 4.19 -2.51
C LEU A 228 -15.45 5.11 -3.65
N ASP A 229 -16.41 5.78 -4.33
CA ASP A 229 -16.09 6.72 -5.40
C ASP A 229 -15.20 7.87 -4.90
N ALA A 230 -15.52 8.43 -3.74
CA ALA A 230 -14.73 9.50 -3.12
C ALA A 230 -13.35 8.99 -2.68
N TYR A 231 -13.28 7.81 -2.06
CA TYR A 231 -12.04 7.20 -1.60
C TYR A 231 -11.08 6.90 -2.76
N TRP A 232 -11.59 6.25 -3.82
CA TRP A 232 -10.77 5.94 -4.99
C TRP A 232 -10.29 7.20 -5.76
N ARG A 233 -11.03 8.31 -5.70
CA ARG A 233 -10.62 9.59 -6.27
C ARG A 233 -9.45 10.22 -5.54
N ASP A 234 -9.38 10.03 -4.21
CA ASP A 234 -8.34 10.63 -3.37
C ASP A 234 -7.01 9.84 -3.44
N LEU A 235 -7.03 8.59 -3.95
CA LEU A 235 -5.83 7.79 -4.16
C LEU A 235 -5.10 8.17 -5.46
N SER A 236 -3.81 7.90 -5.47
CA SER A 236 -2.96 8.00 -6.67
C SER A 236 -2.61 6.62 -7.19
N PHE A 237 -2.81 6.43 -8.50
CA PHE A 237 -2.51 5.16 -9.19
C PHE A 237 -1.43 5.32 -10.28
N VAL A 238 -0.79 6.47 -10.36
CA VAL A 238 0.27 6.78 -11.32
C VAL A 238 1.59 6.99 -10.60
N LEU A 239 2.57 6.14 -10.91
CA LEU A 239 3.94 6.26 -10.43
C LEU A 239 4.72 7.22 -11.34
N ASP A 240 4.51 8.51 -11.15
CA ASP A 240 5.23 9.58 -11.85
C ASP A 240 6.56 9.93 -11.15
N ASP A 241 7.26 10.94 -11.69
CA ASP A 241 8.57 11.36 -11.17
C ASP A 241 8.50 11.81 -9.71
N ALA A 242 7.46 12.57 -9.33
CA ALA A 242 7.30 13.03 -7.95
C ALA A 242 7.03 11.87 -6.99
N MET A 243 6.19 10.90 -7.39
CA MET A 243 5.91 9.69 -6.62
C MET A 243 7.16 8.81 -6.51
N THR A 244 7.95 8.73 -7.59
CA THR A 244 9.23 8.01 -7.61
C THR A 244 10.25 8.65 -6.67
N GLU A 245 10.30 9.98 -6.62
CA GLU A 245 11.17 10.69 -5.66
C GLU A 245 10.70 10.49 -4.21
N GLY A 246 9.38 10.47 -3.97
CA GLY A 246 8.81 10.08 -2.67
C GLY A 246 9.24 8.68 -2.24
N LEU A 247 9.20 7.72 -3.16
CA LEU A 247 9.63 6.34 -2.92
C LEU A 247 11.13 6.25 -2.59
N ARG A 248 12.01 6.95 -3.34
CA ARG A 248 13.45 7.02 -3.05
C ARG A 248 13.74 7.65 -1.69
N THR A 249 13.03 8.73 -1.37
CA THR A 249 13.17 9.41 -0.08
C THR A 249 12.73 8.50 1.07
N PHE A 250 11.65 7.75 0.90
CA PHE A 250 11.22 6.76 1.88
C PHE A 250 12.28 5.67 2.11
N TYR A 251 12.89 5.12 1.06
CA TYR A 251 13.94 4.11 1.20
C TYR A 251 15.19 4.68 1.89
N ARG A 252 15.59 5.92 1.57
CA ARG A 252 16.68 6.59 2.27
C ARG A 252 16.39 6.73 3.76
N TYR A 253 15.20 7.18 4.14
CA TYR A 253 14.81 7.32 5.54
C TYR A 253 14.69 5.97 6.25
N ALA A 254 14.19 4.94 5.57
CA ALA A 254 14.13 3.58 6.09
C ALA A 254 15.53 3.03 6.38
N ALA A 255 16.51 3.28 5.51
CA ALA A 255 17.92 2.92 5.74
C ALA A 255 18.52 3.71 6.91
N GLU A 256 18.29 5.01 6.99
CA GLU A 256 18.80 5.86 8.08
C GLU A 256 18.26 5.45 9.46
N ILE A 257 17.09 4.85 9.54
CA ILE A 257 16.54 4.32 10.80
C ILE A 257 16.80 2.82 11.02
N GLY A 258 17.52 2.15 10.10
CA GLY A 258 17.92 0.74 10.23
C GLY A 258 16.81 -0.28 9.90
N GLU A 259 15.78 0.09 9.14
CA GLU A 259 14.72 -0.83 8.67
C GLU A 259 15.10 -1.60 7.40
N ILE A 260 16.10 -1.11 6.67
CA ILE A 260 16.81 -1.76 5.56
C ILE A 260 18.30 -1.39 5.62
N ASP A 261 19.15 -2.21 5.03
CA ASP A 261 20.62 -2.00 5.07
C ASP A 261 21.05 -0.76 4.28
N ALA A 262 20.48 -0.53 3.12
CA ALA A 262 20.74 0.63 2.25
C ALA A 262 19.54 0.91 1.36
N ALA A 263 19.37 2.16 0.90
CA ALA A 263 18.40 2.51 -0.11
C ALA A 263 18.82 1.91 -1.46
N PRO A 264 18.02 1.03 -2.07
CA PRO A 264 18.39 0.41 -3.34
C PRO A 264 18.14 1.30 -4.54
N ASP A 265 18.84 1.02 -5.64
CA ASP A 265 18.45 1.53 -6.96
C ASP A 265 17.13 0.91 -7.42
N LEU A 266 16.33 1.68 -8.15
CA LEU A 266 15.07 1.20 -8.72
C LEU A 266 15.33 0.48 -10.04
N ARG A 267 15.05 -0.82 -10.07
CA ARG A 267 15.16 -1.66 -11.26
C ARG A 267 13.77 -1.82 -11.89
N TRP A 268 13.65 -1.34 -13.11
CA TRP A 268 12.39 -1.33 -13.84
C TRP A 268 12.26 -2.53 -14.80
N THR A 269 11.03 -2.97 -15.03
CA THR A 269 10.72 -3.73 -16.24
C THR A 269 10.67 -2.79 -17.45
N GLU A 270 10.75 -3.34 -18.65
CA GLU A 270 10.52 -2.53 -19.86
C GLU A 270 9.07 -2.07 -19.94
N ARG A 271 8.86 -0.86 -20.46
CA ARG A 271 7.51 -0.37 -20.77
C ARG A 271 6.92 -1.12 -21.95
N GLY A 272 5.65 -1.50 -21.86
CA GLY A 272 4.89 -1.90 -23.02
C GLY A 272 4.60 -0.68 -23.87
N GLU A 273 5.00 -0.69 -25.14
CA GLU A 273 4.58 0.33 -26.10
C GLU A 273 3.06 0.24 -26.27
N GLY A 274 2.38 1.40 -26.22
CA GLY A 274 0.94 1.54 -26.38
C GLY A 274 0.49 1.40 -27.82
#